data_570917d2e0ce6bf2a8ce807c355b62fa
#
_entry.id   570917d2e0ce6bf2a8ce807c355b62fa
#
_cell.length_a   1.000
_cell.length_b   1.000
_cell.length_c   1.000
_cell.angle_alpha   90.00
_cell.angle_beta   90.00
_cell.angle_gamma   90.00
#
_symmetry.space_group_name_H-M   'P 1'
#
loop_
_entity.id
_entity.type
_entity.pdbx_description
1 polymer ?
#
loop_
_entity_poly.entity_id
_entity_poly.type
_entity_poly.pdbx_seq_one_letter_code
_entity_poly.pdbx_strand_id
1 'polypeptide(L)'
;EVANMNLITVPGITNESLTNHLINVCEDRGDAMSLIDLPNVYYPQHEQYDGGDKSARIGVGVDSSVTSLRDRRVDSSYGATFYPWVQTRDAHTGRALWVPPSVAMMGVLASSQAASHLWFAPAGFNRGGLSDGAAGIPVTNVTERLTSKERDKLYEANINPIASFPSSGIVVFGQK
;
A
#
# COMPACT_ATOMS: atom_id res chain seq x y z
N GLU A 1 -4.49 12.71 -28.22
CA GLU A 1 -5.26 13.16 -27.03
C GLU A 1 -4.51 12.71 -25.79
N VAL A 2 -4.06 13.64 -24.96
CA VAL A 2 -3.36 13.32 -23.72
C VAL A 2 -4.42 13.02 -22.66
N ALA A 3 -4.41 11.81 -22.11
CA ALA A 3 -5.32 11.44 -21.03
C ALA A 3 -5.04 12.31 -19.79
N ASN A 4 -6.08 12.95 -19.29
CA ASN A 4 -6.00 13.75 -18.05
C ASN A 4 -6.00 12.81 -16.86
N MET A 5 -4.81 12.48 -16.33
CA MET A 5 -4.61 11.60 -15.19
C MET A 5 -3.49 12.13 -14.30
N ASN A 6 -3.63 11.93 -13.01
CA ASN A 6 -2.64 12.34 -12.00
C ASN A 6 -2.12 11.17 -11.15
N LEU A 7 -2.72 10.00 -11.27
CA LEU A 7 -2.29 8.78 -10.59
C LEU A 7 -2.25 7.62 -11.57
N ILE A 8 -1.18 6.83 -11.49
CA ILE A 8 -0.97 5.63 -12.31
C ILE A 8 -0.57 4.48 -11.38
N THR A 9 -1.14 3.32 -11.58
CA THR A 9 -0.73 2.10 -10.86
C THR A 9 -0.92 0.86 -11.74
N VAL A 10 -0.15 -0.17 -11.45
CA VAL A 10 -0.32 -1.53 -11.98
C VAL A 10 -0.45 -2.47 -10.78
N PRO A 11 -1.67 -2.64 -10.25
CA PRO A 11 -1.90 -3.31 -8.99
C PRO A 11 -1.38 -4.76 -8.97
N GLY A 12 -0.65 -5.12 -7.90
CA GLY A 12 -0.15 -6.47 -7.69
C GLY A 12 1.10 -6.83 -8.47
N ILE A 13 1.58 -5.97 -9.35
CA ILE A 13 2.85 -6.18 -10.05
C ILE A 13 3.99 -5.63 -9.20
N THR A 14 4.86 -6.53 -8.73
CA THR A 14 6.00 -6.20 -7.85
C THR A 14 7.34 -6.28 -8.57
N ASN A 15 7.33 -6.54 -9.89
CA ASN A 15 8.55 -6.63 -10.69
C ASN A 15 9.29 -5.29 -10.69
N GLU A 16 10.57 -5.33 -10.35
CA GLU A 16 11.41 -4.14 -10.20
C GLU A 16 11.52 -3.33 -11.48
N SER A 17 11.81 -3.97 -12.59
CA SER A 17 12.00 -3.27 -13.87
C SER A 17 10.74 -2.55 -14.30
N LEU A 18 9.57 -3.17 -14.12
CA LEU A 18 8.29 -2.59 -14.52
C LEU A 18 7.88 -1.44 -13.60
N THR A 19 8.03 -1.59 -12.28
CA THR A 19 7.70 -0.52 -11.33
C THR A 19 8.65 0.67 -11.44
N ASN A 20 9.94 0.46 -11.70
CA ASN A 20 10.89 1.53 -11.96
C ASN A 20 10.56 2.25 -13.28
N HIS A 21 10.19 1.51 -14.33
CA HIS A 21 9.75 2.12 -15.56
C HIS A 21 8.50 2.98 -15.37
N LEU A 22 7.55 2.55 -14.54
CA LEU A 22 6.36 3.32 -14.23
C LEU A 22 6.71 4.66 -13.56
N ILE A 23 7.65 4.66 -12.62
CA ILE A 23 8.14 5.88 -11.96
C ILE A 23 8.77 6.81 -12.99
N ASN A 24 9.65 6.30 -13.86
CA ASN A 24 10.32 7.10 -14.88
C ASN A 24 9.31 7.74 -15.86
N VAL A 25 8.27 7.00 -16.25
CA VAL A 25 7.18 7.56 -17.09
C VAL A 25 6.47 8.71 -16.37
N CYS A 26 6.23 8.60 -15.07
CA CYS A 26 5.63 9.68 -14.29
C CYS A 26 6.57 10.90 -14.15
N GLU A 27 7.86 10.66 -13.98
CA GLU A 27 8.88 11.72 -13.99
C GLU A 27 8.92 12.48 -15.32
N ASP A 28 8.98 11.75 -16.43
CA ASP A 28 9.01 12.34 -17.78
C ASP A 28 7.74 13.14 -18.08
N ARG A 29 6.60 12.71 -17.55
CA ARG A 29 5.34 13.43 -17.69
C ARG A 29 5.28 14.68 -16.80
N GLY A 30 5.75 14.61 -15.58
CA GLY A 30 5.72 15.69 -14.59
C GLY A 30 4.34 16.07 -14.03
N ASP A 31 3.27 15.36 -14.43
CA ASP A 31 1.87 15.65 -14.05
C ASP A 31 1.16 14.46 -13.38
N ALA A 32 1.85 13.36 -13.19
CA ALA A 32 1.31 12.14 -12.61
C ALA A 32 2.25 11.54 -11.57
N MET A 33 1.69 10.84 -10.59
CA MET A 33 2.41 10.07 -9.58
C MET A 33 2.09 8.58 -9.72
N SER A 34 3.09 7.72 -9.60
CA SER A 34 2.92 6.28 -9.61
C SER A 34 2.72 5.72 -8.20
N LEU A 35 1.75 4.83 -8.05
CA LEU A 35 1.62 3.99 -6.87
C LEU A 35 2.17 2.61 -7.22
N ILE A 36 3.27 2.23 -6.58
CA ILE A 36 3.94 0.94 -6.81
C ILE A 36 3.69 -0.01 -5.65
N ASP A 37 3.59 -1.28 -5.96
CA ASP A 37 3.48 -2.34 -4.96
C ASP A 37 4.83 -3.05 -4.76
N LEU A 38 5.09 -3.41 -3.51
CA LEU A 38 6.28 -4.17 -3.13
C LEU A 38 5.91 -5.64 -2.86
N PRO A 39 6.89 -6.55 -2.99
CA PRO A 39 6.72 -7.91 -2.51
C PRO A 39 6.31 -7.92 -1.03
N ASN A 40 5.38 -8.81 -0.67
CA ASN A 40 4.83 -8.90 0.68
C ASN A 40 4.58 -10.36 1.05
N VAL A 41 4.13 -10.58 2.26
CA VAL A 41 3.57 -11.85 2.68
C VAL A 41 2.20 -12.00 2.02
N TYR A 42 2.11 -12.89 1.04
CA TYR A 42 0.89 -13.07 0.25
C TYR A 42 -0.21 -13.85 0.99
N TYR A 43 0.21 -14.70 1.94
CA TYR A 43 -0.71 -15.47 2.75
C TYR A 43 -0.60 -15.04 4.22
N PRO A 44 -1.70 -14.65 4.85
CA PRO A 44 -1.70 -14.39 6.28
C PRO A 44 -1.40 -15.69 7.05
N GLN A 45 -0.88 -15.54 8.24
CA GLN A 45 -0.40 -16.66 9.05
C GLN A 45 -1.46 -17.75 9.30
N HIS A 46 -2.73 -17.36 9.41
CA HIS A 46 -3.86 -18.28 9.66
C HIS A 46 -4.36 -18.99 8.40
N GLU A 47 -3.93 -18.57 7.20
CA GLU A 47 -4.27 -19.21 5.92
C GLU A 47 -3.14 -20.11 5.40
N GLN A 48 -2.06 -20.25 6.15
CA GLN A 48 -0.96 -21.14 5.78
C GLN A 48 -1.35 -22.61 6.04
N TYR A 49 -1.21 -23.42 5.01
CA TYR A 49 -1.62 -24.82 5.06
C TYR A 49 -0.77 -25.71 5.96
N ASP A 50 0.46 -25.33 6.27
CA ASP A 50 1.45 -26.15 6.95
C ASP A 50 1.64 -25.77 8.44
N GLY A 51 0.57 -25.63 9.18
CA GLY A 51 0.65 -25.53 10.63
C GLY A 51 1.16 -24.21 11.19
N GLY A 52 1.24 -23.15 10.40
CA GLY A 52 1.54 -21.80 10.86
C GLY A 52 3.01 -21.50 11.13
N ASP A 53 3.92 -22.32 10.62
CA ASP A 53 5.34 -22.01 10.68
C ASP A 53 5.67 -20.76 9.86
N LYS A 54 6.27 -19.76 10.50
CA LYS A 54 6.67 -18.51 9.84
C LYS A 54 7.68 -18.73 8.72
N SER A 55 8.49 -19.77 8.79
CA SER A 55 9.49 -20.12 7.76
C SER A 55 8.86 -20.60 6.46
N ALA A 56 7.66 -21.12 6.52
CA ALA A 56 6.91 -21.60 5.35
C ALA A 56 6.09 -20.51 4.63
N ARG A 57 6.14 -19.26 5.09
CA ARG A 57 5.42 -18.15 4.47
C ARG A 57 5.91 -17.89 3.05
N ILE A 58 4.95 -17.84 2.12
CA ILE A 58 5.22 -17.40 0.76
C ILE A 58 5.20 -15.87 0.76
N GLY A 59 6.27 -15.28 0.26
CA GLY A 59 6.45 -13.83 0.24
C GLY A 59 7.53 -13.36 1.20
N VAL A 60 7.59 -12.07 1.43
CA VAL A 60 8.65 -11.42 2.18
C VAL A 60 8.09 -10.52 3.27
N GLY A 61 8.77 -10.46 4.42
CA GLY A 61 8.42 -9.57 5.52
C GLY A 61 8.96 -8.15 5.34
N VAL A 62 8.81 -7.33 6.39
CA VAL A 62 9.21 -5.91 6.41
C VAL A 62 10.68 -5.72 5.99
N ASP A 63 11.60 -6.47 6.58
CA ASP A 63 13.04 -6.29 6.32
C ASP A 63 13.41 -6.58 4.86
N SER A 64 12.84 -7.62 4.28
CA SER A 64 13.07 -7.97 2.87
C SER A 64 12.43 -6.96 1.92
N SER A 65 11.26 -6.44 2.25
CA SER A 65 10.60 -5.39 1.45
C SER A 65 11.38 -4.08 1.48
N VAL A 66 11.91 -3.70 2.64
CA VAL A 66 12.79 -2.53 2.79
C VAL A 66 14.07 -2.71 1.97
N THR A 67 14.71 -3.87 2.07
CA THR A 67 15.93 -4.18 1.30
C THR A 67 15.65 -4.15 -0.20
N SER A 68 14.55 -4.78 -0.65
CA SER A 68 14.15 -4.77 -2.05
C SER A 68 13.98 -3.35 -2.61
N LEU A 69 13.39 -2.43 -1.85
CA LEU A 69 13.25 -1.04 -2.32
C LEU A 69 14.58 -0.29 -2.32
N ARG A 70 15.40 -0.47 -1.27
CA ARG A 70 16.72 0.18 -1.19
C ARG A 70 17.67 -0.26 -2.30
N ASP A 71 17.65 -1.54 -2.65
CA ASP A 71 18.50 -2.10 -3.70
C ASP A 71 18.17 -1.53 -5.08
N ARG A 72 16.94 -1.11 -5.30
CA ARG A 72 16.50 -0.43 -6.52
C ARG A 72 17.13 0.94 -6.73
N ARG A 73 17.63 1.59 -5.65
CA ARG A 73 18.23 2.93 -5.67
C ARG A 73 17.37 3.97 -6.39
N VAL A 74 16.07 3.85 -6.23
CA VAL A 74 15.11 4.82 -6.77
C VAL A 74 15.12 6.05 -5.87
N ASP A 75 15.34 7.21 -6.46
CA ASP A 75 15.24 8.52 -5.82
C ASP A 75 14.36 9.41 -6.69
N SER A 76 13.07 9.39 -6.43
CA SER A 76 12.06 10.09 -7.24
C SER A 76 10.90 10.57 -6.39
N SER A 77 10.44 11.78 -6.64
CA SER A 77 9.23 12.35 -6.04
C SER A 77 7.93 11.90 -6.74
N TYR A 78 8.05 11.12 -7.80
CA TYR A 78 6.92 10.68 -8.62
C TYR A 78 6.48 9.24 -8.36
N GLY A 79 6.98 8.64 -7.29
CA GLY A 79 6.61 7.29 -6.87
C GLY A 79 6.22 7.26 -5.40
N ALA A 80 5.16 6.55 -5.05
CA ALA A 80 4.80 6.27 -3.67
C ALA A 80 4.50 4.79 -3.49
N THR A 81 4.83 4.26 -2.32
CA THR A 81 4.56 2.86 -1.97
C THR A 81 4.05 2.72 -0.54
N PHE A 82 3.25 1.70 -0.33
CA PHE A 82 2.59 1.43 0.94
C PHE A 82 2.79 -0.03 1.35
N TYR A 83 2.74 -0.30 2.63
CA TYR A 83 2.92 -1.63 3.21
C TYR A 83 2.09 -1.76 4.49
N PRO A 84 1.45 -2.90 4.78
CA PRO A 84 1.37 -4.15 4.03
C PRO A 84 0.18 -4.23 3.07
N TRP A 85 -0.01 -5.41 2.44
CA TRP A 85 -1.22 -5.71 1.70
C TRP A 85 -2.42 -5.78 2.65
N VAL A 86 -3.60 -5.51 2.10
CA VAL A 86 -4.84 -5.38 2.86
C VAL A 86 -5.86 -6.41 2.41
N GLN A 87 -6.76 -6.79 3.33
CA GLN A 87 -7.87 -7.65 3.03
C GLN A 87 -9.15 -6.82 2.83
N THR A 88 -9.82 -7.08 1.74
CA THR A 88 -11.14 -6.52 1.46
C THR A 88 -12.16 -7.63 1.26
N ARG A 89 -13.42 -7.26 1.15
CA ARG A 89 -14.50 -8.18 0.85
C ARG A 89 -15.05 -7.87 -0.54
N ASP A 90 -15.09 -8.88 -1.39
CA ASP A 90 -15.73 -8.77 -2.70
C ASP A 90 -17.23 -8.45 -2.53
N ALA A 91 -17.69 -7.40 -3.18
CA ALA A 91 -19.06 -6.92 -3.08
C ALA A 91 -20.09 -7.91 -3.70
N HIS A 92 -19.68 -8.71 -4.67
CA HIS A 92 -20.57 -9.64 -5.38
C HIS A 92 -20.65 -11.01 -4.71
N THR A 93 -19.50 -11.56 -4.31
CA THR A 93 -19.40 -12.91 -3.76
C THR A 93 -19.33 -12.95 -2.24
N GLY A 94 -19.06 -11.82 -1.59
CA GLY A 94 -18.84 -11.72 -0.15
C GLY A 94 -17.54 -12.36 0.33
N ARG A 95 -16.70 -12.87 -0.57
CA ARG A 95 -15.45 -13.53 -0.22
C ARG A 95 -14.39 -12.52 0.21
N ALA A 96 -13.59 -12.92 1.18
CA ALA A 96 -12.40 -12.15 1.55
C ALA A 96 -11.32 -12.30 0.48
N LEU A 97 -10.77 -11.15 0.04
CA LEU A 97 -9.72 -11.07 -0.96
C LEU A 97 -8.54 -10.28 -0.39
N TRP A 98 -7.33 -10.74 -0.66
CA TRP A 98 -6.13 -9.98 -0.41
C TRP A 98 -5.79 -9.14 -1.63
N VAL A 99 -5.68 -7.84 -1.43
CA VAL A 99 -5.41 -6.86 -2.49
C VAL A 99 -4.16 -6.04 -2.15
N PRO A 100 -3.41 -5.60 -3.17
CA PRO A 100 -2.27 -4.75 -2.94
C PRO A 100 -2.70 -3.38 -2.38
N PRO A 101 -1.84 -2.72 -1.59
CA PRO A 101 -2.16 -1.44 -0.97
C PRO A 101 -2.44 -0.34 -1.99
N SER A 102 -1.89 -0.40 -3.20
CA SER A 102 -2.16 0.55 -4.28
C SER A 102 -3.65 0.67 -4.60
N VAL A 103 -4.40 -0.44 -4.58
CA VAL A 103 -5.87 -0.44 -4.80
C VAL A 103 -6.60 0.36 -3.73
N ALA A 104 -6.28 0.13 -2.46
CA ALA A 104 -6.87 0.88 -1.35
C ALA A 104 -6.49 2.36 -1.41
N MET A 105 -5.21 2.65 -1.71
CA MET A 105 -4.70 4.02 -1.76
C MET A 105 -5.27 4.84 -2.89
N MET A 106 -5.55 4.26 -4.05
CA MET A 106 -6.29 4.95 -5.12
C MET A 106 -7.63 5.49 -4.62
N GLY A 107 -8.37 4.67 -3.88
CA GLY A 107 -9.63 5.07 -3.26
C GLY A 107 -9.46 6.17 -2.20
N VAL A 108 -8.46 6.03 -1.33
CA VAL A 108 -8.17 7.02 -0.27
C VAL A 108 -7.79 8.38 -0.86
N LEU A 109 -6.91 8.40 -1.86
CA LEU A 109 -6.49 9.63 -2.54
C LEU A 109 -7.67 10.30 -3.25
N ALA A 110 -8.48 9.54 -3.97
CA ALA A 110 -9.67 10.06 -4.66
C ALA A 110 -10.70 10.61 -3.67
N SER A 111 -10.99 9.91 -2.57
CA SER A 111 -11.93 10.37 -1.55
C SER A 111 -11.43 11.61 -0.80
N SER A 112 -10.15 11.66 -0.49
CA SER A 112 -9.51 12.82 0.14
C SER A 112 -9.59 14.06 -0.75
N GLN A 113 -9.32 13.91 -2.03
CA GLN A 113 -9.44 15.00 -3.01
C GLN A 113 -10.89 15.49 -3.13
N ALA A 114 -11.85 14.56 -3.18
CA ALA A 114 -13.27 14.92 -3.28
C ALA A 114 -13.80 15.59 -2.03
N ALA A 115 -13.33 15.19 -0.85
CA ALA A 115 -13.78 15.75 0.44
C ALA A 115 -13.11 17.07 0.81
N SER A 116 -11.91 17.36 0.27
CA SER A 116 -11.17 18.58 0.60
C SER A 116 -10.42 19.14 -0.60
N HIS A 117 -9.11 18.98 -0.65
CA HIS A 117 -8.23 19.52 -1.71
C HIS A 117 -7.15 18.51 -2.08
N LEU A 118 -6.60 18.66 -3.29
CA LEU A 118 -5.56 17.78 -3.84
C LEU A 118 -4.30 17.70 -2.94
N TRP A 119 -3.94 18.79 -2.28
CA TRP A 119 -2.77 18.85 -1.39
C TRP A 119 -3.03 18.32 0.02
N PHE A 120 -4.23 17.89 0.32
CA PHE A 120 -4.61 17.47 1.67
C PHE A 120 -4.12 16.05 1.97
N ALA A 121 -3.40 15.89 3.06
CA ALA A 121 -2.79 14.63 3.46
C ALA A 121 -3.81 13.49 3.71
N PRO A 122 -3.81 12.41 2.93
CA PRO A 122 -4.74 11.30 3.10
C PRO A 122 -4.22 10.28 4.11
N ALA A 123 -3.73 10.71 5.25
CA ALA A 123 -3.15 9.87 6.29
C ALA A 123 -3.63 10.27 7.69
N GLY A 124 -3.40 9.38 8.66
CA GLY A 124 -3.80 9.58 10.05
C GLY A 124 -5.21 9.09 10.36
N PHE A 125 -5.57 9.16 11.63
CA PHE A 125 -6.81 8.57 12.15
C PHE A 125 -8.09 9.14 11.54
N ASN A 126 -8.08 10.42 11.21
CA ASN A 126 -9.29 11.10 10.73
C ASN A 126 -9.50 10.98 9.21
N ARG A 127 -8.47 10.67 8.43
CA ARG A 127 -8.52 10.71 6.96
C ARG A 127 -8.03 9.45 6.30
N GLY A 128 -7.13 8.72 6.96
CA GLY A 128 -6.56 7.47 6.51
C GLY A 128 -7.24 6.24 7.08
N GLY A 129 -8.43 6.36 7.67
CA GLY A 129 -9.17 5.26 8.29
C GLY A 129 -9.73 4.29 7.25
N LEU A 130 -8.99 3.25 6.94
CA LEU A 130 -9.38 2.24 5.94
C LEU A 130 -10.57 1.40 6.43
N SER A 131 -10.65 1.11 7.71
CA SER A 131 -11.79 0.41 8.32
C SER A 131 -13.06 1.26 8.29
N ASP A 132 -12.94 2.57 8.25
CA ASP A 132 -14.04 3.52 8.20
C ASP A 132 -14.49 3.82 6.75
N GLY A 133 -13.90 3.15 5.78
CA GLY A 133 -14.29 3.24 4.38
C GLY A 133 -13.60 4.34 3.57
N ALA A 134 -12.51 4.93 4.06
CA ALA A 134 -11.75 5.96 3.33
C ALA A 134 -11.26 5.49 1.95
N ALA A 135 -11.02 4.19 1.78
CA ALA A 135 -10.64 3.59 0.51
C ALA A 135 -11.79 3.39 -0.49
N GLY A 136 -13.04 3.65 -0.10
CA GLY A 136 -14.23 3.31 -0.88
C GLY A 136 -14.53 1.81 -0.98
N ILE A 137 -13.69 0.98 -0.37
CA ILE A 137 -13.84 -0.47 -0.23
C ILE A 137 -13.69 -0.84 1.25
N PRO A 138 -14.41 -1.87 1.75
CA PRO A 138 -14.28 -2.28 3.14
C PRO A 138 -12.95 -3.01 3.38
N VAL A 139 -12.02 -2.39 4.07
CA VAL A 139 -10.77 -3.02 4.50
C VAL A 139 -10.96 -3.64 5.87
N THR A 140 -10.82 -4.96 5.94
CA THR A 140 -11.13 -5.75 7.14
C THR A 140 -9.90 -6.23 7.90
N ASN A 141 -8.77 -6.41 7.22
CA ASN A 141 -7.55 -6.92 7.83
C ASN A 141 -6.30 -6.46 7.04
N VAL A 142 -5.13 -6.75 7.60
CA VAL A 142 -3.82 -6.55 6.98
C VAL A 142 -3.03 -7.86 7.01
N THR A 143 -2.16 -8.09 6.03
CA THR A 143 -1.34 -9.31 5.96
C THR A 143 -0.36 -9.40 7.14
N GLU A 144 0.07 -8.26 7.66
CA GLU A 144 1.01 -8.18 8.76
C GLU A 144 0.65 -7.02 9.70
N ARG A 145 0.57 -7.30 10.99
CA ARG A 145 0.38 -6.27 12.02
C ARG A 145 1.72 -5.69 12.40
N LEU A 146 1.94 -4.45 12.04
CA LEU A 146 3.20 -3.76 12.25
C LEU A 146 3.39 -3.32 13.71
N THR A 147 4.53 -3.65 14.27
CA THR A 147 5.00 -3.06 15.54
C THR A 147 5.47 -1.63 15.32
N SER A 148 5.70 -0.88 16.41
CA SER A 148 6.23 0.49 16.32
C SER A 148 7.57 0.54 15.58
N LYS A 149 8.48 -0.39 15.92
CA LYS A 149 9.81 -0.47 15.31
C LYS A 149 9.75 -0.78 13.79
N GLU A 150 8.83 -1.63 13.38
CA GLU A 150 8.63 -1.96 11.96
C GLU A 150 8.07 -0.78 11.19
N ARG A 151 7.13 -0.02 11.78
CA ARG A 151 6.63 1.22 11.17
C ARG A 151 7.74 2.25 10.98
N ASP A 152 8.61 2.41 11.98
CA ASP A 152 9.75 3.33 11.91
C ASP A 152 10.72 2.91 10.79
N LYS A 153 11.05 1.60 10.71
CA LYS A 153 11.90 1.05 9.63
C LYS A 153 11.32 1.32 8.23
N LEU A 154 10.03 1.08 8.06
CA LEU A 154 9.35 1.34 6.78
C LEU A 154 9.41 2.83 6.44
N TYR A 155 9.08 3.68 7.40
CA TYR A 155 9.08 5.12 7.20
C TYR A 155 10.47 5.68 6.87
N GLU A 156 11.53 5.21 7.52
CA GLU A 156 12.92 5.55 7.20
C GLU A 156 13.34 5.09 5.79
N ALA A 157 12.72 4.01 5.30
CA ALA A 157 12.95 3.49 3.96
C ALA A 157 12.05 4.12 2.87
N ASN A 158 11.30 5.19 3.19
CA ASN A 158 10.31 5.83 2.32
C ASN A 158 9.15 4.91 1.91
N ILE A 159 8.79 3.97 2.77
CA ILE A 159 7.61 3.12 2.60
C ILE A 159 6.55 3.56 3.60
N ASN A 160 5.37 3.89 3.12
CA ASN A 160 4.27 4.37 3.96
C ASN A 160 3.57 3.22 4.67
N PRO A 161 3.61 3.15 6.02
CA PRO A 161 2.97 2.07 6.75
C PRO A 161 1.46 2.20 6.81
N ILE A 162 0.78 1.08 6.63
CA ILE A 162 -0.63 0.87 6.98
C ILE A 162 -0.65 0.10 8.29
N ALA A 163 -1.17 0.70 9.34
CA ALA A 163 -1.11 0.15 10.69
C ALA A 163 -2.50 -0.24 11.20
N SER A 164 -2.56 -1.31 11.98
CA SER A 164 -3.78 -1.74 12.68
C SER A 164 -3.69 -1.36 14.15
N PHE A 165 -4.65 -0.56 14.60
CA PHE A 165 -4.78 -0.11 15.98
C PHE A 165 -6.03 -0.70 16.62
N PRO A 166 -5.95 -1.18 17.88
CA PRO A 166 -7.10 -1.81 18.56
C PRO A 166 -8.34 -0.90 18.66
N SER A 167 -8.13 0.41 18.85
CA SER A 167 -9.22 1.39 19.04
C SER A 167 -9.65 2.11 17.76
N SER A 168 -8.82 2.12 16.74
CA SER A 168 -9.02 2.96 15.54
C SER A 168 -9.03 2.16 14.24
N GLY A 169 -8.95 0.83 14.33
CA GLY A 169 -8.94 -0.03 13.15
C GLY A 169 -7.67 0.10 12.31
N ILE A 170 -7.82 -0.10 11.02
CA ILE A 170 -6.73 -0.06 10.04
C ILE A 170 -6.64 1.34 9.45
N VAL A 171 -5.45 1.92 9.50
CA VAL A 171 -5.22 3.32 9.16
C VAL A 171 -3.96 3.46 8.32
N VAL A 172 -4.02 4.31 7.29
CA VAL A 172 -2.82 4.80 6.60
C VAL A 172 -2.08 5.73 7.55
N PHE A 173 -0.91 5.30 8.04
CA PHE A 173 -0.21 5.99 9.13
C PHE A 173 1.02 6.78 8.67
N GLY A 174 1.49 6.57 7.46
CA GLY A 174 2.61 7.29 6.87
C GLY A 174 2.21 8.03 5.60
N GLN A 175 2.89 9.14 5.36
CA GLN A 175 2.80 9.92 4.14
C GLN A 175 4.17 10.53 3.85
N LYS A 176 4.91 9.86 2.95
CA LYS A 176 6.24 10.26 2.54
C LYS A 176 6.39 10.05 1.05
#